data_a5c4709098b2e8b0347c43f0d4d3dd92
#
_entry.id   a5c4709098b2e8b0347c43f0d4d3dd92
#
_cell.length_a   1.000
_cell.length_b   1.000
_cell.length_c   1.000
_cell.angle_alpha   90.00
_cell.angle_beta   90.00
_cell.angle_gamma   90.00
#
_symmetry.space_group_name_H-M   'P 1'
#
loop_
_entity.id
_entity.type
_entity.pdbx_description
1 polymer ?
#
loop_
_entity_poly.entity_id
_entity_poly.type
_entity_poly.pdbx_seq_one_letter_code
_entity_poly.pdbx_strand_id
1 'polypeptide(L)'
;FIDILKERGKHKILDVATGTGFNSVQLLKAGFDVTSVDGSAEMLSKAFTNARDHGFVMQTVHADWRWLNKDVHGKFDAIICLGNSFTHLFDERDRRRALAEFYAALKHDGILILDQRNYDAILDRGFSSKHKYYYCGDQVTAEPEHVDDSLARFRYTFPDDSVYHLNMFPLRKNYTRRLMHEIGFQKVVTYGDFEETYKEEEADFFVHVAEKTYHGDE
;
A
#
# COMPACT_ATOMS: atom_id res chain seq x y z
N PHE A 1 5.08 -3.54 9.31
CA PHE A 1 4.77 -2.10 9.21
C PHE A 1 4.37 -1.49 10.57
N ILE A 2 3.69 -2.23 11.44
CA ILE A 2 3.29 -1.75 12.78
C ILE A 2 4.53 -1.37 13.61
N ASP A 3 5.58 -2.18 13.58
CA ASP A 3 6.81 -1.90 14.33
C ASP A 3 7.50 -0.63 13.82
N ILE A 4 7.55 -0.44 12.49
CA ILE A 4 8.06 0.79 11.87
C ILE A 4 7.31 2.02 12.39
N LEU A 5 5.97 1.95 12.48
CA LEU A 5 5.14 3.03 12.98
C LEU A 5 5.42 3.34 14.46
N LYS A 6 5.54 2.30 15.30
CA LYS A 6 5.82 2.42 16.74
C LYS A 6 7.21 2.98 17.01
N GLU A 7 8.24 2.44 16.35
CA GLU A 7 9.64 2.88 16.49
C GLU A 7 9.81 4.34 16.09
N ARG A 8 9.03 4.80 15.11
CA ARG A 8 9.04 6.19 14.65
C ARG A 8 8.04 7.10 15.37
N GLY A 9 7.39 6.62 16.42
CA GLY A 9 6.45 7.41 17.22
C GLY A 9 5.23 7.94 16.46
N LYS A 10 4.78 7.24 15.41
CA LYS A 10 3.61 7.63 14.63
C LYS A 10 2.35 7.15 15.34
N HIS A 11 1.31 7.98 15.38
CA HIS A 11 0.07 7.67 16.11
C HIS A 11 -1.18 7.81 15.23
N LYS A 12 -1.31 8.92 14.50
CA LYS A 12 -2.46 9.19 13.63
C LYS A 12 -2.18 8.69 12.22
N ILE A 13 -2.87 7.62 11.83
CA ILE A 13 -2.59 6.86 10.61
C ILE A 13 -3.75 7.01 9.61
N LEU A 14 -3.41 7.19 8.34
CA LEU A 14 -4.34 7.12 7.22
C LEU A 14 -4.06 5.83 6.43
N ASP A 15 -5.01 4.90 6.43
CA ASP A 15 -4.98 3.72 5.56
C ASP A 15 -5.72 4.08 4.26
N VAL A 16 -4.98 4.29 3.17
CA VAL A 16 -5.58 4.74 1.90
C VAL A 16 -6.01 3.62 0.98
N ALA A 17 -5.76 2.37 1.36
CA ALA A 17 -6.12 1.18 0.59
C ALA A 17 -6.74 0.14 1.53
N THR A 18 -7.78 0.56 2.23
CA THR A 18 -8.37 -0.20 3.34
C THR A 18 -8.91 -1.57 2.92
N GLY A 19 -9.47 -1.68 1.70
CA GLY A 19 -10.09 -2.91 1.23
C GLY A 19 -11.14 -3.40 2.23
N THR A 20 -11.01 -4.66 2.66
CA THR A 20 -11.89 -5.25 3.69
C THR A 20 -11.51 -4.91 5.13
N GLY A 21 -10.52 -4.02 5.34
CA GLY A 21 -10.16 -3.48 6.66
C GLY A 21 -9.12 -4.27 7.43
N PHE A 22 -8.46 -5.25 6.83
CA PHE A 22 -7.50 -6.11 7.54
C PHE A 22 -6.39 -5.29 8.23
N ASN A 23 -5.70 -4.42 7.51
CA ASN A 23 -4.63 -3.60 8.05
C ASN A 23 -5.14 -2.57 9.06
N SER A 24 -6.26 -1.91 8.75
CA SER A 24 -6.90 -0.95 9.65
C SER A 24 -7.29 -1.59 10.99
N VAL A 25 -7.84 -2.82 10.98
CA VAL A 25 -8.17 -3.55 12.22
C VAL A 25 -6.91 -3.88 13.03
N GLN A 26 -5.81 -4.28 12.38
CA GLN A 26 -4.54 -4.54 13.08
C GLN A 26 -3.98 -3.27 13.72
N LEU A 27 -4.09 -2.13 13.03
CA LEU A 27 -3.70 -0.82 13.57
C LEU A 27 -4.55 -0.42 14.78
N LEU A 28 -5.88 -0.58 14.69
CA LEU A 28 -6.80 -0.31 15.81
C LEU A 28 -6.48 -1.19 17.03
N LYS A 29 -6.23 -2.50 16.82
CA LYS A 29 -5.77 -3.42 17.87
C LYS A 29 -4.46 -2.97 18.50
N ALA A 30 -3.56 -2.39 17.74
CA ALA A 30 -2.28 -1.88 18.21
C ALA A 30 -2.37 -0.49 18.89
N GLY A 31 -3.56 0.12 18.95
CA GLY A 31 -3.84 1.37 19.66
C GLY A 31 -3.60 2.64 18.83
N PHE A 32 -3.55 2.54 17.51
CA PHE A 32 -3.43 3.72 16.64
C PHE A 32 -4.77 4.42 16.42
N ASP A 33 -4.72 5.72 16.18
CA ASP A 33 -5.83 6.52 15.64
C ASP A 33 -5.87 6.36 14.13
N VAL A 34 -6.91 5.69 13.60
CA VAL A 34 -6.94 5.25 12.20
C VAL A 34 -8.12 5.85 11.46
N THR A 35 -7.83 6.49 10.33
CA THR A 35 -8.81 6.83 9.30
C THR A 35 -8.61 5.89 8.11
N SER A 36 -9.67 5.20 7.71
CA SER A 36 -9.66 4.16 6.68
C SER A 36 -10.32 4.67 5.40
N VAL A 37 -9.61 4.62 4.30
CA VAL A 37 -10.06 5.16 3.00
C VAL A 37 -10.03 4.07 1.94
N ASP A 38 -11.06 4.04 1.13
CA ASP A 38 -11.10 3.20 -0.08
C ASP A 38 -11.95 3.87 -1.17
N GLY A 39 -11.65 3.59 -2.43
CA GLY A 39 -12.43 4.01 -3.58
C GLY A 39 -13.70 3.19 -3.79
N SER A 40 -13.89 2.10 -3.05
CA SER A 40 -15.05 1.22 -3.11
C SER A 40 -15.89 1.33 -1.83
N ALA A 41 -17.11 1.84 -1.97
CA ALA A 41 -18.06 1.89 -0.86
C ALA A 41 -18.41 0.48 -0.33
N GLU A 42 -18.41 -0.53 -1.20
CA GLU A 42 -18.64 -1.93 -0.81
C GLU A 42 -17.52 -2.44 0.09
N MET A 43 -16.25 -2.16 -0.26
CA MET A 43 -15.10 -2.55 0.55
C MET A 43 -15.14 -1.86 1.91
N LEU A 44 -15.45 -0.57 1.97
CA LEU A 44 -15.61 0.15 3.24
C LEU A 44 -16.73 -0.41 4.12
N SER A 45 -17.83 -0.84 3.52
CA SER A 45 -18.92 -1.51 4.26
C SER A 45 -18.45 -2.83 4.89
N LYS A 46 -17.67 -3.63 4.14
CA LYS A 46 -17.06 -4.87 4.65
C LYS A 46 -16.04 -4.56 5.76
N ALA A 47 -15.18 -3.54 5.54
CA ALA A 47 -14.20 -3.11 6.51
C ALA A 47 -14.84 -2.67 7.83
N PHE A 48 -15.90 -1.88 7.78
CA PHE A 48 -16.66 -1.45 8.95
C PHE A 48 -17.24 -2.64 9.72
N THR A 49 -17.83 -3.61 9.00
CA THR A 49 -18.36 -4.84 9.60
C THR A 49 -17.25 -5.65 10.26
N ASN A 50 -16.13 -5.86 9.58
CA ASN A 50 -14.99 -6.59 10.12
C ASN A 50 -14.42 -5.92 11.38
N ALA A 51 -14.32 -4.59 11.40
CA ALA A 51 -13.86 -3.86 12.59
C ALA A 51 -14.83 -4.05 13.77
N ARG A 52 -16.14 -3.94 13.51
CA ARG A 52 -17.17 -4.14 14.53
C ARG A 52 -17.11 -5.56 15.11
N ASP A 53 -16.91 -6.57 14.29
CA ASP A 53 -16.80 -7.98 14.73
C ASP A 53 -15.56 -8.22 15.61
N HIS A 54 -14.57 -7.33 15.52
CA HIS A 54 -13.42 -7.28 16.41
C HIS A 54 -13.57 -6.28 17.59
N GLY A 55 -14.75 -5.69 17.77
CA GLY A 55 -15.03 -4.76 18.87
C GLY A 55 -14.57 -3.31 18.64
N PHE A 56 -14.28 -2.92 17.40
CA PHE A 56 -13.85 -1.57 17.05
C PHE A 56 -14.90 -0.80 16.23
N VAL A 57 -14.90 0.52 16.40
CA VAL A 57 -15.59 1.44 15.50
C VAL A 57 -14.55 2.02 14.54
N MET A 58 -14.69 1.73 13.25
CA MET A 58 -13.77 2.20 12.22
C MET A 58 -14.27 3.53 11.64
N GLN A 59 -13.39 4.51 11.58
CA GLN A 59 -13.64 5.75 10.84
C GLN A 59 -13.33 5.51 9.36
N THR A 60 -14.34 5.61 8.51
CA THR A 60 -14.23 5.36 7.07
C THR A 60 -14.51 6.60 6.24
N VAL A 61 -13.77 6.78 5.14
CA VAL A 61 -13.99 7.82 4.14
C VAL A 61 -13.94 7.21 2.75
N HIS A 62 -15.00 7.43 1.96
CA HIS A 62 -15.02 7.03 0.56
C HIS A 62 -14.33 8.13 -0.26
N ALA A 63 -13.16 7.85 -0.82
CA ALA A 63 -12.39 8.84 -1.57
C ALA A 63 -11.53 8.20 -2.67
N ASP A 64 -11.28 8.97 -3.71
CA ASP A 64 -10.31 8.65 -4.76
C ASP A 64 -8.94 9.26 -4.39
N TRP A 65 -7.88 8.47 -4.49
CA TRP A 65 -6.51 8.90 -4.19
C TRP A 65 -6.06 10.14 -4.96
N ARG A 66 -6.57 10.30 -6.18
CA ARG A 66 -6.24 11.44 -7.04
C ARG A 66 -6.82 12.76 -6.53
N TRP A 67 -7.73 12.70 -5.56
CA TRP A 67 -8.46 13.83 -4.98
C TRP A 67 -8.62 13.67 -3.47
N LEU A 68 -7.68 12.96 -2.83
CA LEU A 68 -7.77 12.53 -1.45
C LEU A 68 -8.09 13.68 -0.49
N ASN A 69 -7.39 14.81 -0.63
CA ASN A 69 -7.54 15.97 0.28
C ASN A 69 -8.87 16.73 0.10
N LYS A 70 -9.67 16.38 -0.90
CA LYS A 70 -11.03 16.91 -1.04
C LYS A 70 -11.97 16.32 0.01
N ASP A 71 -11.80 15.03 0.33
CA ASP A 71 -12.74 14.28 1.17
C ASP A 71 -12.10 13.90 2.53
N VAL A 72 -10.78 13.80 2.60
CA VAL A 72 -10.01 13.52 3.82
C VAL A 72 -9.43 14.80 4.37
N HIS A 73 -9.83 15.17 5.58
CA HIS A 73 -9.41 16.39 6.22
C HIS A 73 -8.43 16.16 7.38
N GLY A 74 -7.53 17.10 7.55
CA GLY A 74 -6.49 17.05 8.59
C GLY A 74 -5.16 16.53 8.06
N LYS A 75 -4.24 16.31 9.00
CA LYS A 75 -2.88 15.82 8.72
C LYS A 75 -2.60 14.58 9.53
N PHE A 76 -1.79 13.69 8.97
CA PHE A 76 -1.49 12.37 9.51
C PHE A 76 0.00 12.23 9.79
N ASP A 77 0.34 11.44 10.82
CA ASP A 77 1.72 11.10 11.14
C ASP A 77 2.28 10.08 10.14
N ALA A 78 1.40 9.19 9.66
CA ALA A 78 1.76 8.25 8.61
C ALA A 78 0.57 7.95 7.69
N ILE A 79 0.90 7.59 6.46
CA ILE A 79 -0.01 7.01 5.48
C ILE A 79 0.49 5.61 5.15
N ILE A 80 -0.41 4.64 5.11
CA ILE A 80 -0.13 3.31 4.57
C ILE A 80 -0.92 3.09 3.29
N CYS A 81 -0.26 2.54 2.27
CA CYS A 81 -0.84 2.08 1.01
C CYS A 81 -0.32 0.68 0.75
N LEU A 82 -0.98 -0.31 1.33
CA LEU A 82 -0.54 -1.70 1.35
C LEU A 82 -1.41 -2.59 0.46
N GLY A 83 -0.98 -3.85 0.29
CA GLY A 83 -1.69 -4.82 -0.51
C GLY A 83 -1.43 -4.71 -2.00
N ASN A 84 -0.26 -4.19 -2.40
CA ASN A 84 0.09 -3.96 -3.82
C ASN A 84 -0.90 -3.00 -4.54
N SER A 85 -1.62 -2.18 -3.76
CA SER A 85 -2.78 -1.43 -4.26
C SER A 85 -2.40 -0.28 -5.20
N PHE A 86 -1.24 0.34 -5.00
CA PHE A 86 -0.77 1.45 -5.82
C PHE A 86 -0.58 1.06 -7.31
N THR A 87 -0.37 -0.21 -7.59
CA THR A 87 -0.22 -0.77 -8.93
C THR A 87 -1.49 -0.74 -9.77
N HIS A 88 -2.65 -0.46 -9.18
CA HIS A 88 -3.90 -0.24 -9.91
C HIS A 88 -3.97 1.12 -10.64
N LEU A 89 -3.03 2.01 -10.40
CA LEU A 89 -2.91 3.27 -11.14
C LEU A 89 -2.06 3.07 -12.41
N PHE A 90 -2.69 2.88 -13.56
CA PHE A 90 -2.02 2.62 -14.84
C PHE A 90 -1.40 3.88 -15.47
N ASP A 91 -2.00 5.05 -15.26
CA ASP A 91 -1.47 6.31 -15.79
C ASP A 91 -0.43 6.91 -14.83
N GLU A 92 0.70 7.32 -15.37
CA GLU A 92 1.76 7.97 -14.58
C GLU A 92 1.29 9.29 -13.95
N ARG A 93 0.41 10.05 -14.63
CA ARG A 93 -0.14 11.29 -14.09
C ARG A 93 -0.98 10.99 -12.85
N ASP A 94 -1.77 9.91 -12.87
CA ASP A 94 -2.57 9.48 -11.75
C ASP A 94 -1.69 9.01 -10.59
N ARG A 95 -0.59 8.27 -10.86
CA ARG A 95 0.40 7.90 -9.84
C ARG A 95 1.05 9.12 -9.18
N ARG A 96 1.49 10.08 -10.00
CA ARG A 96 2.08 11.34 -9.52
C ARG A 96 1.08 12.14 -8.68
N ARG A 97 -0.16 12.22 -9.14
CA ARG A 97 -1.20 12.94 -8.43
C ARG A 97 -1.52 12.28 -7.10
N ALA A 98 -1.73 10.97 -7.05
CA ALA A 98 -1.97 10.25 -5.81
C ALA A 98 -0.82 10.42 -4.80
N LEU A 99 0.44 10.31 -5.23
CA LEU A 99 1.59 10.55 -4.35
C LEU A 99 1.65 12.00 -3.85
N ALA A 100 1.29 12.99 -4.68
CA ALA A 100 1.22 14.39 -4.26
C ALA A 100 0.10 14.62 -3.23
N GLU A 101 -1.06 13.98 -3.39
CA GLU A 101 -2.15 14.00 -2.43
C GLU A 101 -1.74 13.35 -1.10
N PHE A 102 -1.03 12.22 -1.13
CA PHE A 102 -0.48 11.58 0.06
C PHE A 102 0.54 12.49 0.76
N TYR A 103 1.47 13.05 -0.01
CA TYR A 103 2.44 14.00 0.53
C TYR A 103 1.77 15.20 1.20
N ALA A 104 0.74 15.75 0.56
CA ALA A 104 -0.02 16.88 1.10
C ALA A 104 -0.77 16.51 2.39
N ALA A 105 -1.28 15.29 2.52
CA ALA A 105 -2.00 14.84 3.73
C ALA A 105 -1.07 14.51 4.92
N LEU A 106 0.23 14.33 4.69
CA LEU A 106 1.21 14.09 5.75
C LEU A 106 1.56 15.37 6.51
N LYS A 107 1.77 15.21 7.82
CA LYS A 107 2.44 16.22 8.66
C LYS A 107 3.90 16.39 8.23
N HIS A 108 4.55 17.42 8.73
CA HIS A 108 6.02 17.48 8.77
C HIS A 108 6.54 16.25 9.56
N ASP A 109 7.65 15.67 9.12
CA ASP A 109 8.19 14.40 9.64
C ASP A 109 7.24 13.19 9.47
N GLY A 110 6.17 13.33 8.68
CA GLY A 110 5.29 12.25 8.35
C GLY A 110 5.94 11.23 7.40
N ILE A 111 5.42 10.01 7.40
CA ILE A 111 5.93 8.93 6.54
C ILE A 111 4.82 8.31 5.69
N LEU A 112 5.18 7.92 4.47
CA LEU A 112 4.38 7.03 3.63
C LEU A 112 5.01 5.64 3.65
N ILE A 113 4.20 4.62 3.96
CA ILE A 113 4.58 3.21 3.79
C ILE A 113 3.77 2.66 2.62
N LEU A 114 4.45 2.25 1.55
CA LEU A 114 3.84 1.73 0.34
C LEU A 114 4.49 0.41 -0.03
N ASP A 115 3.70 -0.63 -0.23
CA ASP A 115 4.19 -1.91 -0.72
C ASP A 115 3.89 -2.14 -2.20
N GLN A 116 4.69 -2.99 -2.81
CA GLN A 116 4.50 -3.50 -4.16
C GLN A 116 5.14 -4.88 -4.30
N ARG A 117 4.62 -5.72 -5.20
CA ARG A 117 5.31 -6.95 -5.59
C ARG A 117 6.68 -6.62 -6.19
N ASN A 118 7.59 -7.56 -6.10
CA ASN A 118 8.89 -7.46 -6.78
C ASN A 118 8.72 -7.68 -8.29
N TYR A 119 8.22 -6.64 -8.98
CA TYR A 119 8.05 -6.68 -10.43
C TYR A 119 9.37 -6.72 -11.18
N ASP A 120 10.48 -6.29 -10.58
CA ASP A 120 11.81 -6.47 -11.17
C ASP A 120 12.12 -7.95 -11.37
N ALA A 121 11.94 -8.76 -10.32
CA ALA A 121 12.13 -10.21 -10.42
C ALA A 121 11.10 -10.89 -11.35
N ILE A 122 9.84 -10.48 -11.28
CA ILE A 122 8.76 -11.06 -12.11
C ILE A 122 9.01 -10.80 -13.60
N LEU A 123 9.40 -9.58 -13.98
CA LEU A 123 9.66 -9.20 -15.37
C LEU A 123 10.95 -9.82 -15.90
N ASP A 124 12.01 -9.86 -15.08
CA ASP A 124 13.33 -10.28 -15.53
C ASP A 124 13.54 -11.81 -15.45
N ARG A 125 12.81 -12.52 -14.59
CA ARG A 125 13.03 -13.96 -14.28
C ARG A 125 11.77 -14.83 -14.26
N GLY A 126 10.61 -14.22 -14.36
CA GLY A 126 9.32 -14.89 -14.22
C GLY A 126 8.80 -14.91 -12.78
N PHE A 127 7.54 -15.32 -12.64
CA PHE A 127 6.86 -15.33 -11.35
C PHE A 127 7.34 -16.49 -10.46
N SER A 128 7.80 -16.12 -9.27
CA SER A 128 8.03 -17.04 -8.15
C SER A 128 7.64 -16.29 -6.88
N SER A 129 6.91 -16.92 -5.97
CA SER A 129 6.53 -16.31 -4.70
C SER A 129 6.67 -17.32 -3.57
N LYS A 130 7.39 -16.91 -2.52
CA LYS A 130 7.50 -17.64 -1.25
C LYS A 130 6.24 -17.43 -0.41
N HIS A 131 5.64 -16.24 -0.52
CA HIS A 131 4.47 -15.79 0.23
C HIS A 131 3.20 -15.85 -0.62
N LYS A 132 2.83 -17.06 -1.06
CA LYS A 132 1.67 -17.29 -1.95
C LYS A 132 0.37 -16.68 -1.43
N TYR A 133 0.27 -16.46 -0.13
CA TYR A 133 -0.97 -16.13 0.59
C TYR A 133 -1.01 -14.72 1.18
N TYR A 134 -0.03 -13.87 0.87
CA TYR A 134 0.11 -12.56 1.51
C TYR A 134 -1.14 -11.67 1.37
N TYR A 135 -1.84 -11.77 0.23
CA TYR A 135 -3.01 -10.91 -0.03
C TYR A 135 -4.36 -11.59 0.09
N CYS A 136 -4.43 -12.90 0.04
CA CYS A 136 -5.69 -13.62 -0.19
C CYS A 136 -5.98 -14.78 0.78
N GLY A 137 -5.07 -15.09 1.71
CA GLY A 137 -5.21 -16.22 2.64
C GLY A 137 -4.72 -17.56 2.08
N ASP A 138 -4.73 -18.58 2.94
CA ASP A 138 -3.95 -19.84 2.76
C ASP A 138 -4.42 -20.75 1.63
N GLN A 139 -5.57 -20.52 1.04
CA GLN A 139 -6.18 -21.45 0.08
C GLN A 139 -6.42 -20.81 -1.29
N VAL A 140 -5.96 -19.58 -1.50
CA VAL A 140 -6.09 -18.89 -2.79
C VAL A 140 -4.81 -19.06 -3.59
N THR A 141 -4.93 -19.51 -4.83
CA THR A 141 -3.80 -19.58 -5.75
C THR A 141 -3.76 -18.34 -6.64
N ALA A 142 -2.56 -17.79 -6.83
CA ALA A 142 -2.32 -16.68 -7.74
C ALA A 142 -1.35 -17.10 -8.83
N GLU A 143 -1.76 -17.01 -10.08
CA GLU A 143 -0.96 -17.38 -11.24
C GLU A 143 -0.91 -16.23 -12.24
N PRO A 144 0.28 -15.91 -12.81
CA PRO A 144 0.36 -14.92 -13.87
C PRO A 144 -0.21 -15.47 -15.17
N GLU A 145 -1.11 -14.73 -15.81
CA GLU A 145 -1.62 -15.04 -17.15
C GLU A 145 -0.90 -14.24 -18.24
N HIS A 146 -0.54 -13.01 -17.90
CA HIS A 146 0.19 -12.12 -18.79
C HIS A 146 1.08 -11.19 -17.97
N VAL A 147 2.33 -11.06 -18.38
CA VAL A 147 3.29 -10.14 -17.75
C VAL A 147 4.19 -9.54 -18.82
N ASP A 148 4.12 -8.21 -18.96
CA ASP A 148 5.04 -7.40 -19.74
C ASP A 148 5.31 -6.06 -19.01
N ASP A 149 6.05 -5.14 -19.61
CA ASP A 149 6.40 -3.86 -18.97
C ASP A 149 5.20 -2.90 -18.76
N SER A 150 4.02 -3.22 -19.28
CA SER A 150 2.82 -2.38 -19.21
C SER A 150 1.66 -3.01 -18.45
N LEU A 151 1.64 -4.33 -18.32
CA LEU A 151 0.55 -5.09 -17.72
C LEU A 151 1.08 -6.34 -17.01
N ALA A 152 0.70 -6.50 -15.76
CA ALA A 152 0.76 -7.77 -15.04
C ALA A 152 -0.67 -8.21 -14.71
N ARG A 153 -1.13 -9.27 -15.39
CA ARG A 153 -2.44 -9.87 -15.16
C ARG A 153 -2.28 -11.19 -14.42
N PHE A 154 -2.93 -11.26 -13.26
CA PHE A 154 -2.95 -12.47 -12.42
C PHE A 154 -4.36 -13.03 -12.34
N ARG A 155 -4.43 -14.36 -12.40
CA ARG A 155 -5.62 -15.14 -12.10
C ARG A 155 -5.56 -15.61 -10.64
N TYR A 156 -6.61 -15.33 -9.89
CA TYR A 156 -6.80 -15.80 -8.53
C TYR A 156 -7.90 -16.86 -8.51
N THR A 157 -7.60 -18.06 -8.01
CA THR A 157 -8.57 -19.14 -7.85
C THR A 157 -8.81 -19.36 -6.36
N PHE A 158 -10.06 -19.29 -5.96
CA PHE A 158 -10.51 -19.46 -4.58
C PHE A 158 -10.94 -20.89 -4.29
N PRO A 159 -11.08 -21.30 -3.00
CA PRO A 159 -11.45 -22.66 -2.61
C PRO A 159 -12.82 -23.13 -3.10
N ASP A 160 -13.70 -22.20 -3.44
CA ASP A 160 -15.02 -22.45 -4.03
C ASP A 160 -15.02 -22.49 -5.56
N ASP A 161 -13.84 -22.65 -6.15
CA ASP A 161 -13.59 -22.61 -7.59
C ASP A 161 -13.95 -21.27 -8.28
N SER A 162 -14.25 -20.23 -7.53
CA SER A 162 -14.42 -18.89 -8.10
C SER A 162 -13.09 -18.34 -8.60
N VAL A 163 -13.13 -17.67 -9.75
CA VAL A 163 -11.94 -17.11 -10.41
C VAL A 163 -12.08 -15.61 -10.59
N TYR A 164 -11.05 -14.88 -10.16
CA TYR A 164 -10.96 -13.43 -10.36
C TYR A 164 -9.64 -13.06 -11.05
N HIS A 165 -9.70 -12.02 -11.86
CA HIS A 165 -8.54 -11.49 -12.55
C HIS A 165 -8.22 -10.09 -12.04
N LEU A 166 -6.95 -9.86 -11.70
CA LEU A 166 -6.44 -8.54 -11.36
C LEU A 166 -5.44 -8.09 -12.40
N ASN A 167 -5.66 -6.88 -12.90
CA ASN A 167 -4.73 -6.19 -13.77
C ASN A 167 -3.98 -5.15 -12.94
N MET A 168 -2.65 -5.17 -13.05
CA MET A 168 -1.77 -4.29 -12.30
C MET A 168 -0.72 -3.72 -13.23
N PHE A 169 -0.33 -2.47 -13.01
CA PHE A 169 0.84 -1.91 -13.67
C PHE A 169 2.10 -2.42 -12.95
N PRO A 170 3.06 -3.04 -13.65
CA PRO A 170 4.24 -3.63 -13.03
C PRO A 170 5.25 -2.55 -12.62
N LEU A 171 5.09 -2.01 -11.43
CA LEU A 171 5.94 -0.97 -10.88
C LEU A 171 7.32 -1.53 -10.52
N ARG A 172 8.36 -1.13 -11.25
CA ARG A 172 9.75 -1.45 -10.86
C ARG A 172 10.17 -0.63 -9.63
N LYS A 173 10.97 -1.24 -8.75
CA LYS A 173 11.43 -0.65 -7.49
C LYS A 173 12.00 0.77 -7.68
N ASN A 174 12.95 0.92 -8.58
CA ASN A 174 13.62 2.20 -8.77
C ASN A 174 12.72 3.25 -9.43
N TYR A 175 11.74 2.85 -10.24
CA TYR A 175 10.74 3.75 -10.78
C TYR A 175 9.88 4.35 -9.67
N THR A 176 9.35 3.52 -8.76
CA THR A 176 8.55 3.98 -7.62
C THR A 176 9.34 4.92 -6.71
N ARG A 177 10.58 4.56 -6.38
CA ARG A 177 11.48 5.41 -5.58
C ARG A 177 11.73 6.78 -6.23
N ARG A 178 11.99 6.79 -7.54
CA ARG A 178 12.16 8.03 -8.31
C ARG A 178 10.92 8.91 -8.25
N LEU A 179 9.72 8.34 -8.46
CA LEU A 179 8.48 9.09 -8.36
C LEU A 179 8.30 9.74 -6.98
N MET A 180 8.59 9.00 -5.90
CA MET A 180 8.52 9.53 -4.54
C MET A 180 9.46 10.72 -4.35
N HIS A 181 10.71 10.63 -4.81
CA HIS A 181 11.66 11.74 -4.74
C HIS A 181 11.22 12.94 -5.57
N GLU A 182 10.71 12.73 -6.79
CA GLU A 182 10.23 13.79 -7.67
C GLU A 182 9.00 14.53 -7.10
N ILE A 183 8.18 13.86 -6.28
CA ILE A 183 7.06 14.46 -5.55
C ILE A 183 7.54 15.30 -4.35
N GLY A 184 8.70 14.98 -3.78
CA GLY A 184 9.29 15.75 -2.69
C GLY A 184 9.62 14.97 -1.43
N PHE A 185 9.45 13.64 -1.41
CA PHE A 185 9.95 12.83 -0.30
C PHE A 185 11.48 12.85 -0.27
N GLN A 186 12.07 13.29 0.84
CA GLN A 186 13.50 13.53 0.95
C GLN A 186 14.29 12.25 1.13
N LYS A 187 13.73 11.28 1.83
CA LYS A 187 14.36 9.98 2.07
C LYS A 187 13.39 8.87 1.74
N VAL A 188 13.86 7.85 1.00
CA VAL A 188 13.10 6.64 0.71
C VAL A 188 13.98 5.43 1.03
N VAL A 189 13.60 4.72 2.09
CA VAL A 189 14.20 3.42 2.46
C VAL A 189 13.32 2.32 1.90
N THR A 190 13.92 1.26 1.36
CA THR A 190 13.18 0.11 0.84
C THR A 190 13.58 -1.14 1.60
N TYR A 191 12.59 -1.85 2.08
CA TYR A 191 12.69 -3.15 2.73
C TYR A 191 12.26 -4.23 1.74
N GLY A 192 12.87 -5.43 1.82
CA GLY A 192 12.39 -6.61 1.10
C GLY A 192 11.66 -7.52 2.07
N ASP A 193 10.41 -7.90 1.78
CA ASP A 193 9.57 -8.73 2.65
C ASP A 193 9.49 -8.22 4.11
N PHE A 194 9.50 -6.88 4.30
CA PHE A 194 9.60 -6.16 5.59
C PHE A 194 10.92 -6.35 6.35
N GLU A 195 11.94 -6.95 5.72
CA GLU A 195 13.30 -7.09 6.27
C GLU A 195 14.19 -5.95 5.79
N GLU A 196 15.00 -5.39 6.70
CA GLU A 196 15.95 -4.31 6.36
C GLU A 196 17.12 -4.85 5.52
N THR A 197 17.57 -6.06 5.85
CA THR A 197 18.62 -6.76 5.10
C THR A 197 17.99 -7.85 4.25
N TYR A 198 18.06 -7.71 2.93
CA TYR A 198 17.49 -8.66 1.99
C TYR A 198 18.31 -8.72 0.70
N LYS A 199 18.13 -9.82 -0.03
CA LYS A 199 18.60 -9.92 -1.42
C LYS A 199 17.44 -9.54 -2.34
N GLU A 200 17.69 -8.59 -3.23
CA GLU A 200 16.65 -8.06 -4.13
C GLU A 200 15.99 -9.14 -4.96
N GLU A 201 16.77 -10.11 -5.41
CA GLU A 201 16.29 -11.23 -6.20
C GLU A 201 15.44 -12.24 -5.43
N GLU A 202 15.50 -12.23 -4.10
CA GLU A 202 14.81 -13.20 -3.24
C GLU A 202 13.57 -12.61 -2.57
N ALA A 203 13.42 -11.29 -2.56
CA ALA A 203 12.25 -10.63 -1.98
C ALA A 203 11.02 -10.81 -2.87
N ASP A 204 9.88 -11.18 -2.28
CA ASP A 204 8.59 -11.22 -2.97
C ASP A 204 7.96 -9.84 -3.09
N PHE A 205 8.21 -8.97 -2.11
CA PHE A 205 7.67 -7.62 -2.02
C PHE A 205 8.74 -6.61 -1.65
N PHE A 206 8.59 -5.41 -2.20
CA PHE A 206 9.29 -4.22 -1.73
C PHE A 206 8.34 -3.36 -0.91
N VAL A 207 8.82 -2.89 0.24
CA VAL A 207 8.13 -1.95 1.10
C VAL A 207 8.93 -0.67 1.16
N HIS A 208 8.39 0.40 0.60
CA HIS A 208 8.99 1.71 0.61
C HIS A 208 8.51 2.51 1.80
N VAL A 209 9.43 3.03 2.59
CA VAL A 209 9.18 4.00 3.67
C VAL A 209 9.74 5.32 3.21
N ALA A 210 8.86 6.23 2.84
CA ALA A 210 9.21 7.55 2.32
C ALA A 210 8.95 8.63 3.37
N GLU A 211 9.93 9.49 3.64
CA GLU A 211 9.88 10.51 4.69
C GLU A 211 9.66 11.91 4.09
N LYS A 212 8.70 12.63 4.68
CA LYS A 212 8.46 14.05 4.43
C LYS A 212 9.17 14.87 5.50
N THR A 213 10.46 15.13 5.29
CA THR A 213 11.29 15.95 6.18
C THR A 213 11.67 17.24 5.47
N TYR A 214 11.59 18.38 6.15
CA TYR A 214 12.18 19.62 5.66
C TYR A 214 13.46 19.84 6.44
N HIS A 215 14.60 19.81 5.78
CA HIS A 215 15.78 20.46 6.30
C HIS A 215 15.61 21.93 5.92
N GLY A 216 15.26 22.78 6.88
CA GLY A 216 15.40 24.21 6.70
C GLY A 216 16.86 24.50 6.40
N ASP A 217 17.13 25.24 5.34
CA ASP A 217 18.45 25.83 5.13
C ASP A 217 18.78 26.67 6.37
N GLU A 218 19.75 26.21 7.18
CA GLU A 218 20.40 27.01 8.22
C GLU A 218 21.33 28.02 7.58
#